data_2356dcef9e4e3633a93e8cb0f2c30734
#
_entry.id   2356dcef9e4e3633a93e8cb0f2c30734
#
_cell.length_a   1.000
_cell.length_b   1.000
_cell.length_c   1.000
_cell.angle_alpha   90.00
_cell.angle_beta   90.00
_cell.angle_gamma   90.00
#
_symmetry.space_group_name_H-M   'P 1'
#
loop_
_entity.id
_entity.type
_entity.pdbx_description
1 polymer ?
#
loop_
_entity_poly.entity_id
_entity_poly.type
_entity_poly.pdbx_seq_one_letter_code
_entity_poly.pdbx_strand_id
1 'polypeptide(L)'
;TTTDNVEGRNVSSYCGIVSGEAVMGTNIFRDMFAGIRDIVGGRSGSYEKELKSAKILSIEAMMAEAEELGADAIVGVDLDYEALGGNDKSMLMVTANGTAVKLA
;
A
#
# COMPACT_ATOMS: atom_id res chain seq x y z
N THR A 1 3.74 0.16 -11.85
CA THR A 1 2.47 0.01 -12.56
C THR A 1 1.80 -1.33 -12.23
N THR A 2 0.50 -1.38 -12.34
CA THR A 2 -0.26 -2.62 -12.16
C THR A 2 -0.25 -3.50 -13.42
N THR A 3 0.22 -2.96 -14.54
CA THR A 3 0.35 -3.71 -15.79
C THR A 3 1.61 -4.56 -15.79
N ASP A 4 1.64 -5.57 -16.65
CA ASP A 4 2.80 -6.46 -16.77
C ASP A 4 3.97 -5.80 -17.52
N ASN A 5 3.71 -4.72 -18.19
CA ASN A 5 4.69 -4.04 -19.05
C ASN A 5 4.65 -2.54 -18.83
N VAL A 6 5.74 -1.89 -19.19
CA VAL A 6 5.78 -0.43 -19.33
C VAL A 6 5.66 -0.13 -20.82
N GLU A 7 4.61 0.57 -21.21
CA GLU A 7 4.35 0.88 -22.61
C GLU A 7 5.50 1.69 -23.21
N GLY A 8 5.95 1.26 -24.37
CA GLY A 8 7.03 1.92 -25.09
C GLY A 8 8.44 1.57 -24.60
N ARG A 9 8.56 0.76 -23.58
CA ARG A 9 9.85 0.36 -23.01
C ARG A 9 9.88 -1.15 -22.78
N ASN A 10 10.95 -1.78 -23.18
CA ASN A 10 11.13 -3.21 -22.93
C ASN A 10 11.83 -3.45 -21.59
N VAL A 11 11.44 -4.53 -20.92
CA VAL A 11 12.14 -4.97 -19.72
C VAL A 11 13.45 -5.62 -20.13
N SER A 12 14.56 -5.13 -19.63
CA SER A 12 15.87 -5.69 -19.92
C SER A 12 16.29 -6.75 -18.89
N SER A 13 15.87 -6.59 -17.64
CA SER A 13 16.14 -7.59 -16.60
C SER A 13 15.15 -7.45 -15.46
N TYR A 14 14.96 -8.56 -14.74
CA TYR A 14 14.14 -8.60 -13.55
C TYR A 14 15.04 -8.53 -12.32
N CYS A 15 14.76 -7.60 -11.43
CA CYS A 15 15.56 -7.43 -10.21
C CYS A 15 15.04 -8.26 -9.05
N GLY A 16 13.77 -8.64 -9.09
CA GLY A 16 13.15 -9.44 -8.05
C GLY A 16 11.81 -8.91 -7.59
N ILE A 17 11.22 -9.65 -6.68
CA ILE A 17 9.95 -9.26 -6.06
C ILE A 17 10.25 -8.21 -4.98
N VAL A 18 9.47 -7.15 -4.98
CA VAL A 18 9.56 -6.10 -3.97
C VAL A 18 8.22 -5.93 -3.28
N SER A 19 8.26 -5.49 -2.04
CA SER A 19 7.05 -5.28 -1.26
C SER A 19 7.22 -4.10 -0.32
N GLY A 20 6.08 -3.58 0.12
CA GLY A 20 6.01 -2.56 1.14
C GLY A 20 4.75 -2.74 1.95
N GLU A 21 4.80 -2.36 3.21
CA GLU A 21 3.70 -2.56 4.13
C GLU A 21 3.46 -1.30 4.95
N ALA A 22 2.19 -1.08 5.28
CA ALA A 22 1.80 -0.05 6.22
C ALA A 22 0.73 -0.63 7.14
N VAL A 23 0.88 -0.41 8.44
CA VAL A 23 -0.04 -0.95 9.44
C VAL A 23 -0.68 0.21 10.17
N MET A 24 -2.01 0.19 10.24
CA MET A 24 -2.79 1.12 11.06
C MET A 24 -3.17 0.41 12.35
N GLY A 25 -2.72 0.96 13.46
CA GLY A 25 -2.92 0.34 14.76
C GLY A 25 -4.29 0.60 15.37
N THR A 26 -4.52 -0.04 16.50
CA THR A 26 -5.79 -0.02 17.24
C THR A 26 -6.26 1.40 17.59
N ASN A 27 -5.36 2.26 18.00
CA ASN A 27 -5.72 3.62 18.41
C ASN A 27 -6.24 4.44 17.24
N ILE A 28 -5.61 4.32 16.09
CA ILE A 28 -6.05 5.00 14.87
C ILE A 28 -7.43 4.49 14.47
N PHE A 29 -7.65 3.18 14.57
CA PHE A 29 -8.95 2.58 14.29
C PHE A 29 -10.03 3.10 15.21
N ARG A 30 -9.74 3.20 16.50
CA ARG A 30 -10.70 3.74 17.48
C ARG A 30 -11.07 5.18 17.17
N ASP A 31 -10.08 5.98 16.87
CA ASP A 31 -10.29 7.40 16.55
C ASP A 31 -11.13 7.55 15.29
N MET A 32 -10.90 6.69 14.31
CA MET A 32 -11.70 6.69 13.09
C MET A 32 -13.15 6.30 13.36
N PHE A 33 -13.37 5.25 14.15
CA PHE A 33 -14.72 4.82 14.51
C PHE A 33 -15.44 5.84 15.37
N ALA A 34 -14.74 6.49 16.29
CA ALA A 34 -15.30 7.58 17.06
C ALA A 34 -15.75 8.73 16.16
N GLY A 35 -14.91 9.09 15.19
CA GLY A 35 -15.24 10.11 14.21
C GLY A 35 -16.47 9.73 13.37
N ILE A 36 -16.60 8.48 13.01
CA ILE A 36 -17.75 7.98 12.25
C ILE A 36 -19.04 8.07 13.07
N ARG A 37 -18.97 7.80 14.37
CA ARG A 37 -20.14 7.91 15.26
C ARG A 37 -20.59 9.34 15.41
N ASP A 38 -19.68 10.29 15.40
CA ASP A 38 -19.99 11.71 15.57
C ASP A 38 -20.53 12.35 14.29
N ILE A 39 -20.28 11.73 13.15
CA ILE A 39 -20.77 12.20 11.85
C ILE A 39 -21.97 11.38 11.45
N VAL A 40 -23.15 11.92 11.72
CA VAL A 40 -24.42 11.24 11.42
C VAL A 40 -24.61 11.14 9.92
N GLY A 41 -24.64 9.91 9.40
CA GLY A 41 -24.99 9.64 8.01
C GLY A 41 -23.92 9.94 6.99
N GLY A 42 -22.70 10.26 7.39
CA GLY A 42 -21.63 10.60 6.48
C GLY A 42 -20.46 9.63 6.50
N ARG A 43 -19.75 9.55 5.39
CA ARG A 43 -18.45 8.91 5.36
C ARG A 43 -17.48 9.74 6.16
N SER A 44 -16.67 9.09 6.95
CA SER A 44 -15.59 9.78 7.64
C SER A 44 -14.49 10.13 6.64
N GLY A 45 -14.29 11.41 6.38
CA GLY A 45 -13.16 11.88 5.59
C GLY A 45 -11.82 11.48 6.20
N SER A 46 -11.79 11.37 7.54
CA SER A 46 -10.59 10.91 8.26
C SER A 46 -10.27 9.47 7.93
N TYR A 47 -11.26 8.59 7.84
CA TYR A 47 -11.07 7.20 7.51
C TYR A 47 -10.48 7.03 6.10
N GLU A 48 -11.08 7.69 5.12
CA GLU A 48 -10.61 7.64 3.74
C GLU A 48 -9.19 8.20 3.62
N LYS A 49 -8.90 9.27 4.35
CA LYS A 49 -7.59 9.89 4.36
C LYS A 49 -6.52 8.97 4.95
N GLU A 50 -6.84 8.28 6.03
CA GLU A 50 -5.91 7.34 6.65
C GLU A 50 -5.65 6.12 5.77
N LEU A 51 -6.67 5.61 5.09
CA LEU A 51 -6.51 4.53 4.13
C LEU A 51 -5.61 4.94 2.97
N LYS A 52 -5.80 6.15 2.45
CA LYS A 52 -4.95 6.68 1.40
C LYS A 52 -3.51 6.84 1.87
N SER A 53 -3.32 7.32 3.09
CA SER A 53 -1.98 7.46 3.67
C SER A 53 -1.29 6.12 3.81
N ALA A 54 -1.98 5.11 4.30
CA ALA A 54 -1.44 3.77 4.43
C ALA A 54 -1.07 3.17 3.07
N LYS A 55 -1.92 3.37 2.07
CA LYS A 55 -1.65 2.95 0.70
C LYS A 55 -0.38 3.59 0.15
N ILE A 56 -0.27 4.91 0.30
CA ILE A 56 0.90 5.65 -0.18
C ILE A 56 2.16 5.19 0.52
N LEU A 57 2.12 5.00 1.83
CA LEU A 57 3.27 4.54 2.61
C LEU A 57 3.71 3.15 2.17
N SER A 58 2.77 2.24 1.90
CA SER A 58 3.11 0.89 1.44
C SER A 58 3.77 0.93 0.06
N ILE A 59 3.27 1.77 -0.84
CA ILE A 59 3.84 1.94 -2.17
C ILE A 59 5.23 2.57 -2.09
N GLU A 60 5.41 3.59 -1.26
CA GLU A 60 6.71 4.23 -1.07
C GLU A 60 7.74 3.26 -0.51
N ALA A 61 7.35 2.41 0.44
CA ALA A 61 8.24 1.40 0.99
C ALA A 61 8.65 0.38 -0.08
N MET A 62 7.71 -0.04 -0.92
CA MET A 62 7.99 -0.93 -2.04
C MET A 62 8.95 -0.28 -3.04
N MET A 63 8.73 0.98 -3.35
CA MET A 63 9.58 1.73 -4.27
C MET A 63 11.00 1.89 -3.73
N ALA A 64 11.15 2.12 -2.42
CA ALA A 64 12.45 2.22 -1.79
C ALA A 64 13.23 0.91 -1.92
N GLU A 65 12.54 -0.22 -1.74
CA GLU A 65 13.17 -1.53 -1.90
C GLU A 65 13.63 -1.75 -3.35
N ALA A 66 12.79 -1.37 -4.32
CA ALA A 66 13.14 -1.45 -5.74
C ALA A 66 14.35 -0.56 -6.06
N GLU A 67 14.39 0.63 -5.49
CA GLU A 67 15.48 1.57 -5.68
C GLU A 67 16.81 1.00 -5.18
N GLU A 68 16.80 0.31 -4.05
CA GLU A 68 17.98 -0.38 -3.53
C GLU A 68 18.49 -1.45 -4.49
N LEU A 69 17.60 -2.07 -5.25
CA LEU A 69 17.97 -3.06 -6.25
C LEU A 69 18.42 -2.44 -7.58
N GLY A 70 18.41 -1.13 -7.68
CA GLY A 70 18.78 -0.42 -8.90
C GLY A 70 17.74 -0.53 -10.00
N ALA A 71 16.50 -0.77 -9.66
CA ALA A 71 15.42 -0.93 -10.65
C ALA A 71 14.98 0.41 -11.23
N ASP A 72 14.48 0.36 -12.45
CA ASP A 72 13.93 1.53 -13.15
C ASP A 72 12.42 1.63 -12.97
N ALA A 73 11.75 0.51 -12.74
CA ALA A 73 10.30 0.46 -12.64
C ALA A 73 9.85 -0.75 -11.82
N ILE A 74 8.59 -0.72 -11.43
CA ILE A 74 7.92 -1.87 -10.79
C ILE A 74 6.70 -2.19 -11.64
N VAL A 75 6.58 -3.44 -12.04
CA VAL A 75 5.45 -3.92 -12.84
C VAL A 75 4.64 -4.94 -12.04
N GLY A 76 3.40 -5.19 -12.48
CA GLY A 76 2.53 -6.15 -11.85
C GLY A 76 2.20 -5.82 -10.39
N VAL A 77 2.05 -4.55 -10.09
CA VAL A 77 1.78 -4.11 -8.71
C VAL A 77 0.41 -4.58 -8.26
N ASP A 78 0.38 -5.19 -7.10
CA ASP A 78 -0.84 -5.63 -6.42
C ASP A 78 -0.90 -5.00 -5.03
N LEU A 79 -2.09 -4.58 -4.65
CA LEU A 79 -2.34 -4.00 -3.33
C LEU A 79 -3.34 -4.85 -2.58
N ASP A 80 -2.98 -5.25 -1.37
CA ASP A 80 -3.84 -6.04 -0.51
C ASP A 80 -4.14 -5.26 0.78
N TYR A 81 -5.38 -5.38 1.22
CA TYR A 81 -5.83 -4.81 2.47
C TYR A 81 -6.28 -5.94 3.37
N GLU A 82 -5.69 -6.03 4.55
CA GLU A 82 -6.01 -7.10 5.47
C GLU A 82 -6.35 -6.53 6.85
N ALA A 83 -7.52 -6.88 7.34
CA ALA A 83 -7.94 -6.51 8.69
C ALA A 83 -7.51 -7.62 9.64
N LEU A 84 -6.67 -7.29 10.59
CA LEU A 84 -6.19 -8.20 11.62
C LEU A 84 -6.76 -7.77 12.94
N GLY A 85 -7.36 -8.69 13.69
CA GLY A 85 -7.80 -8.30 15.01
C GLY A 85 -8.71 -9.29 15.69
N GLY A 86 -8.69 -9.21 17.00
CA GLY A 86 -9.60 -9.87 17.90
C GLY A 86 -10.33 -8.82 18.71
N ASN A 87 -11.05 -9.24 19.70
CA ASN A 87 -12.06 -8.51 20.45
C ASN A 87 -11.79 -7.03 20.75
N ASP A 88 -10.58 -6.67 21.12
CA ASP A 88 -10.27 -5.28 21.49
C ASP A 88 -9.14 -4.66 20.68
N LYS A 89 -8.60 -5.40 19.74
CA LYS A 89 -7.44 -4.97 18.93
C LYS A 89 -7.75 -5.14 17.46
N SER A 90 -7.96 -4.03 16.79
CA SER A 90 -8.14 -4.03 15.34
C SER A 90 -6.94 -3.37 14.70
N MET A 91 -6.42 -4.02 13.67
CA MET A 91 -5.34 -3.49 12.85
C MET A 91 -5.71 -3.66 11.39
N LEU A 92 -5.33 -2.70 10.59
CA LEU A 92 -5.44 -2.79 9.14
C LEU A 92 -4.04 -2.76 8.56
N MET A 93 -3.72 -3.75 7.75
CA MET A 93 -2.46 -3.81 7.03
C MET A 93 -2.72 -3.61 5.55
N VAL A 94 -1.94 -2.72 4.96
CA VAL A 94 -1.93 -2.52 3.51
C VAL A 94 -0.58 -3.01 3.01
N THR A 95 -0.60 -3.93 2.06
CA THR A 95 0.61 -4.49 1.47
C THR A 95 0.65 -4.19 -0.02
N ALA A 96 1.77 -3.67 -0.49
CA ALA A 96 2.03 -3.47 -1.90
C ALA A 96 3.10 -4.47 -2.34
N ASN A 97 2.85 -5.16 -3.44
CA ASN A 97 3.80 -6.12 -4.00
C ASN A 97 3.96 -5.86 -5.49
N GLY A 98 5.12 -6.17 -6.01
CA GLY A 98 5.37 -6.04 -7.44
C GLY A 98 6.70 -6.64 -7.83
N THR A 99 7.02 -6.54 -9.11
CA THR A 99 8.30 -7.00 -9.63
C THR A 99 9.13 -5.80 -10.07
N ALA A 100 10.30 -5.67 -9.47
CA ALA A 100 11.26 -4.63 -9.82
C ALA A 100 12.00 -5.03 -11.09
N VAL A 101 12.07 -4.12 -12.05
CA VAL A 101 12.66 -4.38 -13.36
C VAL A 101 13.58 -3.24 -13.80
N LYS A 102 14.54 -3.59 -14.66
CA LYS A 102 15.31 -2.60 -15.40
C LYS A 102 14.77 -2.52 -16.81
N LEU A 103 14.73 -1.32 -17.33
CA LEU A 103 14.23 -1.05 -18.66
C LEU A 103 15.40 -0.89 -19.66
N ALA A 104 15.17 -1.33 -20.85
CA ALA A 104 16.13 -1.17 -21.92
C ALA A 104 16.26 0.29 -22.38
#